data_d8a78420b5f5f6d73694d73338afb151
#
_entry.id   d8a78420b5f5f6d73694d73338afb151
#
_cell.length_a   1.000
_cell.length_b   1.000
_cell.length_c   1.000
_cell.angle_alpha   90.00
_cell.angle_beta   90.00
_cell.angle_gamma   90.00
#
_symmetry.space_group_name_H-M   'P 1'
#
loop_
_entity.id
_entity.type
_entity.pdbx_description
1 polymer ?
#
loop_
_entity_poly.entity_id
_entity_poly.type
_entity_poly.pdbx_seq_one_letter_code
_entity_poly.pdbx_strand_id
1 'polypeptide(L)'
;MRRLLIVSALLALAACNKLAGPAVAVSDAWARATAPGQGGAVYATIDNNGRTGDRLLSVTTDRASMAMIHEGGMDNGVARMRMIDSLDIPARTGAKLAPGGNHIMLEGLKAPLVAGDTFQVTMNFERSGEVAVPVSVVAPGSR
;
A
#
# COMPACT_ATOMS: atom_id res chain seq x y z
N MET A 1 32.22 50.52 -28.83
CA MET A 1 31.48 49.59 -29.63
C MET A 1 31.15 48.39 -28.78
N ARG A 2 30.01 48.47 -28.16
CA ARG A 2 29.63 47.56 -27.03
C ARG A 2 28.61 46.56 -27.55
N ARG A 3 28.99 45.32 -27.67
CA ARG A 3 28.06 44.21 -27.82
C ARG A 3 27.92 43.55 -26.43
N LEU A 4 26.86 43.88 -25.74
CA LEU A 4 26.50 43.28 -24.47
C LEU A 4 25.60 42.06 -24.74
N LEU A 5 26.06 40.98 -24.19
CA LEU A 5 25.45 39.66 -24.06
C LEU A 5 24.08 39.70 -23.37
N ILE A 6 23.10 39.12 -24.02
CA ILE A 6 21.88 38.66 -23.34
C ILE A 6 21.90 37.16 -23.41
N VAL A 7 22.48 36.56 -22.35
CA VAL A 7 22.32 35.13 -22.01
C VAL A 7 21.86 35.10 -20.57
N SER A 8 20.59 35.04 -20.33
CA SER A 8 20.03 34.62 -19.04
C SER A 8 18.52 34.59 -19.16
N ALA A 9 17.91 33.44 -19.18
CA ALA A 9 16.61 33.12 -18.65
C ALA A 9 15.99 31.88 -19.33
N LEU A 10 16.58 30.72 -19.14
CA LEU A 10 15.93 29.45 -19.48
C LEU A 10 16.29 28.37 -18.48
N LEU A 11 16.09 28.64 -17.18
CA LEU A 11 16.27 27.62 -16.15
C LEU A 11 15.27 27.84 -15.02
N ALA A 12 13.97 27.77 -15.29
CA ALA A 12 12.98 27.81 -14.22
C ALA A 12 11.64 27.15 -14.58
N LEU A 13 11.61 26.06 -15.33
CA LEU A 13 10.35 25.33 -15.61
C LEU A 13 10.37 23.85 -15.26
N ALA A 14 11.35 23.34 -14.55
CA ALA A 14 11.41 21.91 -14.19
C ALA A 14 10.86 21.59 -12.80
N ALA A 15 10.39 22.56 -12.02
CA ALA A 15 10.00 22.34 -10.62
C ALA A 15 8.49 22.12 -10.39
N CYS A 16 7.62 22.28 -11.38
CA CYS A 16 6.18 22.25 -11.18
C CYS A 16 5.51 20.89 -11.43
N ASN A 17 6.24 19.85 -11.82
CA ASN A 17 5.62 18.58 -12.23
C ASN A 17 5.50 17.54 -11.10
N LYS A 18 6.05 17.80 -9.91
CA LYS A 18 5.91 16.89 -8.75
C LYS A 18 4.55 16.95 -8.06
N LEU A 19 3.74 17.98 -8.33
CA LEU A 19 2.42 18.16 -7.72
C LEU A 19 1.26 17.61 -8.56
N ALA A 20 1.51 17.15 -9.77
CA ALA A 20 0.48 16.65 -10.68
C ALA A 20 0.23 15.15 -10.58
N GLY A 21 1.21 14.39 -10.06
CA GLY A 21 1.15 12.93 -9.93
C GLY A 21 0.47 12.45 -8.64
N PRO A 22 0.40 11.11 -8.46
CA PRO A 22 0.02 10.53 -7.19
C PRO A 22 1.08 10.84 -6.11
N ALA A 23 0.64 10.96 -4.87
CA ALA A 23 1.50 11.11 -3.70
C ALA A 23 1.05 10.10 -2.65
N VAL A 24 1.42 8.83 -2.88
CA VAL A 24 1.02 7.70 -2.06
C VAL A 24 1.91 7.61 -0.83
N ALA A 25 1.29 7.47 0.33
CA ALA A 25 1.93 7.14 1.60
C ALA A 25 1.17 6.02 2.28
N VAL A 26 1.89 5.06 2.86
CA VAL A 26 1.30 3.94 3.59
C VAL A 26 1.65 4.09 5.06
N SER A 27 0.64 4.01 5.91
CA SER A 27 0.78 4.17 7.36
C SER A 27 -0.05 3.15 8.12
N ASP A 28 0.24 3.03 9.42
CA ASP A 28 -0.48 2.16 10.37
C ASP A 28 -0.66 0.72 9.85
N ALA A 29 0.42 0.15 9.30
CA ALA A 29 0.40 -1.21 8.79
C ALA A 29 0.57 -2.23 9.92
N TRP A 30 -0.35 -3.18 9.99
CA TRP A 30 -0.38 -4.19 11.02
C TRP A 30 -0.98 -5.53 10.55
N ALA A 31 -0.65 -6.58 11.27
CA ALA A 31 -1.21 -7.92 11.07
C ALA A 31 -1.52 -8.54 12.44
N ARG A 32 -2.45 -9.48 12.49
CA ARG A 32 -2.67 -10.27 13.71
C ARG A 32 -1.69 -11.43 13.78
N ALA A 33 -1.30 -11.78 14.99
CA ALA A 33 -0.58 -13.02 15.25
C ALA A 33 -1.37 -14.23 14.73
N THR A 34 -0.67 -15.24 14.23
CA THR A 34 -1.27 -16.43 13.62
C THR A 34 -0.80 -17.71 14.34
N ALA A 35 -1.62 -18.75 14.29
CA ALA A 35 -1.21 -20.08 14.67
C ALA A 35 -0.41 -20.76 13.54
N PRO A 36 0.36 -21.84 13.85
CA PRO A 36 1.04 -22.62 12.83
C PRO A 36 0.10 -23.12 11.74
N GLY A 37 0.51 -23.00 10.49
CA GLY A 37 -0.26 -23.45 9.32
C GLY A 37 -1.44 -22.56 8.91
N GLN A 38 -1.68 -21.46 9.62
CA GLN A 38 -2.69 -20.48 9.25
C GLN A 38 -2.11 -19.40 8.33
N GLY A 39 -2.95 -18.84 7.45
CA GLY A 39 -2.64 -17.63 6.70
C GLY A 39 -2.71 -16.38 7.60
N GLY A 40 -2.19 -15.27 7.11
CA GLY A 40 -2.25 -13.98 7.78
C GLY A 40 -2.97 -12.94 6.94
N ALA A 41 -3.35 -11.84 7.55
CA ALA A 41 -3.88 -10.68 6.85
C ALA A 41 -3.14 -9.42 7.28
N VAL A 42 -2.81 -8.56 6.31
CA VAL A 42 -2.20 -7.25 6.55
C VAL A 42 -3.22 -6.16 6.26
N TYR A 43 -3.30 -5.23 7.19
CA TYR A 43 -4.13 -4.04 7.15
C TYR A 43 -3.25 -2.79 7.17
N ALA A 44 -3.69 -1.72 6.54
CA ALA A 44 -2.95 -0.46 6.50
C ALA A 44 -3.86 0.67 6.01
N THR A 45 -3.42 1.90 6.21
CA THR A 45 -3.99 3.08 5.56
C THR A 45 -3.09 3.49 4.41
N ILE A 46 -3.67 3.64 3.23
CA ILE A 46 -2.99 4.10 2.02
C ILE A 46 -3.56 5.46 1.67
N ASP A 47 -2.82 6.52 1.94
CA ASP A 47 -3.21 7.88 1.60
C ASP A 47 -2.67 8.27 0.22
N ASN A 48 -3.47 8.97 -0.58
CA ASN A 48 -3.02 9.58 -1.81
C ASN A 48 -3.33 11.08 -1.79
N ASN A 49 -2.35 11.86 -1.40
CA ASN A 49 -2.46 13.32 -1.34
C ASN A 49 -2.22 14.01 -2.69
N GLY A 50 -1.91 13.24 -3.72
CA GLY A 50 -1.70 13.70 -5.08
C GLY A 50 -3.00 14.08 -5.80
N ARG A 51 -2.84 14.64 -6.97
CA ARG A 51 -3.97 15.05 -7.84
C ARG A 51 -4.38 13.97 -8.84
N THR A 52 -3.61 12.91 -8.93
CA THR A 52 -3.86 11.78 -9.83
C THR A 52 -4.04 10.51 -8.99
N GLY A 53 -5.00 9.68 -9.37
CA GLY A 53 -5.17 8.36 -8.76
C GLY A 53 -4.01 7.42 -9.07
N ASP A 54 -3.87 6.39 -8.27
CA ASP A 54 -2.93 5.30 -8.45
C ASP A 54 -3.65 3.96 -8.30
N ARG A 55 -2.95 2.86 -8.48
CA ARG A 55 -3.45 1.50 -8.21
C ARG A 55 -2.37 0.66 -7.53
N LEU A 56 -2.76 -0.09 -6.52
CA LEU A 56 -1.93 -1.14 -5.95
C LEU A 56 -2.07 -2.38 -6.84
N LEU A 57 -0.98 -2.80 -7.47
CA LEU A 57 -0.97 -3.91 -8.44
C LEU A 57 -0.56 -5.23 -7.81
N SER A 58 0.35 -5.21 -6.85
CA SER A 58 0.85 -6.43 -6.19
C SER A 58 1.47 -6.12 -4.84
N VAL A 59 1.58 -7.15 -4.03
CA VAL A 59 2.29 -7.10 -2.75
C VAL A 59 3.21 -8.31 -2.65
N THR A 60 4.41 -8.13 -2.13
CA THR A 60 5.36 -9.20 -1.87
C THR A 60 5.91 -9.11 -0.45
N THR A 61 6.34 -10.24 0.09
CA THR A 61 7.02 -10.34 1.38
C THR A 61 7.87 -11.60 1.41
N ASP A 62 8.93 -11.60 2.19
CA ASP A 62 9.75 -12.79 2.45
C ASP A 62 9.12 -13.73 3.49
N ARG A 63 8.07 -13.29 4.19
CA ARG A 63 7.40 -14.05 5.26
C ARG A 63 6.38 -15.06 4.76
N ALA A 64 5.91 -14.94 3.52
CA ALA A 64 4.90 -15.81 2.94
C ALA A 64 5.28 -16.21 1.52
N SER A 65 4.74 -17.34 1.06
CA SER A 65 4.90 -17.79 -0.32
C SER A 65 4.07 -16.93 -1.29
N MET A 66 2.94 -16.41 -0.82
CA MET A 66 2.02 -15.61 -1.62
C MET A 66 1.42 -14.47 -0.80
N ALA A 67 1.30 -13.31 -1.44
CA ALA A 67 0.54 -12.18 -0.91
C ALA A 67 -0.46 -11.74 -1.98
N MET A 68 -1.73 -11.63 -1.63
CA MET A 68 -2.83 -11.34 -2.54
C MET A 68 -3.65 -10.18 -2.05
N ILE A 69 -4.19 -9.38 -2.97
CA ILE A 69 -5.12 -8.31 -2.64
C ILE A 69 -6.52 -8.92 -2.63
N HIS A 70 -7.20 -8.81 -1.49
CA HIS A 70 -8.58 -9.25 -1.33
C HIS A 70 -9.50 -8.05 -1.13
N GLU A 71 -10.63 -8.08 -1.81
CA GLU A 71 -11.75 -7.20 -1.54
C GLU A 71 -12.73 -7.92 -0.61
N GLY A 72 -13.02 -7.29 0.52
CA GLY A 72 -14.04 -7.75 1.45
C GLY A 72 -15.26 -6.86 1.42
N GLY A 73 -16.43 -7.43 1.67
CA GLY A 73 -17.69 -6.71 1.72
C GLY A 73 -18.83 -7.59 2.25
N MET A 74 -19.99 -6.98 2.37
CA MET A 74 -21.24 -7.67 2.74
C MET A 74 -22.14 -7.73 1.51
N ASP A 75 -22.63 -8.91 1.22
CA ASP A 75 -23.62 -9.15 0.17
C ASP A 75 -24.84 -9.85 0.79
N ASN A 76 -25.97 -9.17 0.83
CA ASN A 76 -27.22 -9.66 1.45
C ASN A 76 -27.03 -10.19 2.90
N GLY A 77 -26.20 -9.50 3.71
CA GLY A 77 -25.91 -9.89 5.09
C GLY A 77 -24.86 -11.00 5.24
N VAL A 78 -24.28 -11.48 4.14
CA VAL A 78 -23.22 -12.49 4.13
C VAL A 78 -21.88 -11.84 3.82
N ALA A 79 -20.89 -12.07 4.69
CA ALA A 79 -19.51 -11.61 4.44
C ALA A 79 -18.93 -12.35 3.23
N ARG A 80 -18.42 -11.61 2.26
CA ARG A 80 -17.75 -12.15 1.09
C ARG A 80 -16.33 -11.59 0.97
N MET A 81 -15.43 -12.43 0.50
CA MET A 81 -14.06 -12.07 0.16
C MET A 81 -13.75 -12.59 -1.23
N ARG A 82 -13.11 -11.79 -2.04
CA ARG A 82 -12.63 -12.21 -3.36
C ARG A 82 -11.24 -11.62 -3.63
N MET A 83 -10.41 -12.38 -4.30
CA MET A 83 -9.15 -11.87 -4.83
C MET A 83 -9.44 -10.87 -5.96
N ILE A 84 -8.70 -9.78 -5.97
CA ILE A 84 -8.73 -8.77 -7.03
C ILE A 84 -7.32 -8.55 -7.58
N ASP A 85 -7.23 -8.22 -8.86
CA ASP A 85 -5.95 -8.01 -9.54
C ASP A 85 -5.30 -6.68 -9.19
N SER A 86 -6.10 -5.70 -8.77
CA SER A 86 -5.61 -4.40 -8.34
C SER A 86 -6.62 -3.69 -7.44
N LEU A 87 -6.12 -2.78 -6.60
CA LEU A 87 -6.93 -1.91 -5.75
C LEU A 87 -6.73 -0.45 -6.18
N ASP A 88 -7.82 0.24 -6.49
CA ASP A 88 -7.78 1.65 -6.83
C ASP A 88 -7.42 2.51 -5.61
N ILE A 89 -6.52 3.48 -5.82
CA ILE A 89 -6.09 4.46 -4.82
C ILE A 89 -6.47 5.85 -5.33
N PRO A 90 -7.70 6.32 -5.07
CA PRO A 90 -8.20 7.58 -5.61
C PRO A 90 -7.36 8.78 -5.18
N ALA A 91 -7.27 9.77 -6.06
CA ALA A 91 -6.61 11.05 -5.78
C ALA A 91 -7.25 11.76 -4.58
N ARG A 92 -6.46 12.42 -3.77
CA ARG A 92 -6.86 13.24 -2.62
C ARG A 92 -7.60 12.50 -1.50
N THR A 93 -7.65 11.17 -1.57
CA THR A 93 -8.34 10.33 -0.60
C THR A 93 -7.47 9.13 -0.22
N GLY A 94 -7.27 8.18 -1.13
CA GLY A 94 -6.57 6.93 -0.86
C GLY A 94 -7.51 5.74 -0.68
N ALA A 95 -7.03 4.70 -0.02
CA ALA A 95 -7.77 3.48 0.28
C ALA A 95 -7.41 2.96 1.67
N LYS A 96 -8.34 2.24 2.29
CA LYS A 96 -8.13 1.62 3.59
C LYS A 96 -8.20 0.11 3.48
N LEU A 97 -7.17 -0.55 4.04
CA LEU A 97 -7.16 -1.98 4.27
C LEU A 97 -7.54 -2.22 5.73
N ALA A 98 -8.69 -2.86 5.97
CA ALA A 98 -9.23 -3.03 7.31
C ALA A 98 -9.96 -4.37 7.47
N PRO A 99 -10.09 -4.90 8.70
CA PRO A 99 -10.89 -6.10 8.94
C PRO A 99 -12.32 -5.96 8.42
N GLY A 100 -12.78 -6.98 7.69
CA GLY A 100 -14.11 -6.97 7.06
C GLY A 100 -14.18 -6.21 5.73
N GLY A 101 -13.14 -5.49 5.36
CA GLY A 101 -12.99 -4.79 4.08
C GLY A 101 -11.82 -5.32 3.27
N ASN A 102 -11.24 -4.45 2.44
CA ASN A 102 -10.04 -4.77 1.67
C ASN A 102 -8.88 -5.12 2.60
N HIS A 103 -8.07 -6.08 2.23
CA HIS A 103 -6.88 -6.50 2.97
C HIS A 103 -5.89 -7.24 2.07
N ILE A 104 -4.66 -7.37 2.56
CA ILE A 104 -3.66 -8.23 1.93
C ILE A 104 -3.70 -9.58 2.64
N MET A 105 -4.03 -10.63 1.90
CA MET A 105 -3.97 -12.01 2.39
C MET A 105 -2.59 -12.59 2.19
N LEU A 106 -2.02 -13.17 3.23
CA LEU A 106 -0.74 -13.87 3.22
C LEU A 106 -1.00 -15.38 3.32
N GLU A 107 -0.58 -16.12 2.31
CA GLU A 107 -0.66 -17.58 2.30
C GLU A 107 0.73 -18.22 2.27
N GLY A 108 0.81 -19.42 2.83
CA GLY A 108 2.08 -20.13 2.94
C GLY A 108 3.10 -19.39 3.80
N LEU A 109 2.68 -18.94 5.00
CA LEU A 109 3.59 -18.35 5.96
C LEU A 109 4.72 -19.34 6.30
N LYS A 110 5.97 -18.88 6.20
CA LYS A 110 7.16 -19.68 6.51
C LYS A 110 7.29 -19.99 8.01
N ALA A 111 6.72 -19.13 8.84
CA ALA A 111 6.58 -19.27 10.28
C ALA A 111 5.36 -18.48 10.75
N PRO A 112 4.75 -18.83 11.91
CA PRO A 112 3.68 -18.04 12.48
C PRO A 112 4.09 -16.57 12.69
N LEU A 113 3.13 -15.66 12.55
CA LEU A 113 3.31 -14.26 12.96
C LEU A 113 3.16 -14.17 14.47
N VAL A 114 4.17 -13.66 15.15
CA VAL A 114 4.21 -13.55 16.62
C VAL A 114 3.98 -12.10 17.03
N ALA A 115 3.07 -11.88 18.00
CA ALA A 115 2.80 -10.54 18.52
C ALA A 115 4.08 -9.88 19.06
N GLY A 116 4.31 -8.63 18.69
CA GLY A 116 5.53 -7.88 18.99
C GLY A 116 6.57 -7.91 17.87
N ASP A 117 6.47 -8.83 16.91
CA ASP A 117 7.34 -8.85 15.74
C ASP A 117 7.00 -7.72 14.77
N THR A 118 7.97 -7.40 13.93
CA THR A 118 7.81 -6.53 12.76
C THR A 118 8.39 -7.24 11.54
N PHE A 119 7.69 -7.16 10.42
CA PHE A 119 8.18 -7.67 9.15
C PHE A 119 7.87 -6.66 8.03
N GLN A 120 8.46 -6.87 6.86
CA GLN A 120 8.30 -5.95 5.75
C GLN A 120 7.42 -6.56 4.65
N VAL A 121 6.55 -5.73 4.09
CA VAL A 121 5.89 -6.00 2.81
C VAL A 121 6.31 -4.93 1.81
N THR A 122 6.39 -5.30 0.55
CA THR A 122 6.62 -4.36 -0.56
C THR A 122 5.33 -4.25 -1.35
N MET A 123 4.77 -3.06 -1.36
CA MET A 123 3.58 -2.73 -2.14
C MET A 123 4.02 -2.11 -3.47
N ASN A 124 3.57 -2.66 -4.58
CA ASN A 124 3.90 -2.17 -5.92
C ASN A 124 2.72 -1.41 -6.50
N PHE A 125 2.88 -0.11 -6.65
CA PHE A 125 1.88 0.79 -7.23
C PHE A 125 2.17 1.05 -8.70
N GLU A 126 1.12 1.24 -9.50
CA GLU A 126 1.21 1.43 -10.95
C GLU A 126 2.06 2.66 -11.33
N ARG A 127 1.89 3.75 -10.58
CA ARG A 127 2.55 5.03 -10.86
C ARG A 127 3.59 5.41 -9.82
N SER A 128 3.32 5.16 -8.54
CA SER A 128 4.24 5.48 -7.45
C SER A 128 5.37 4.46 -7.29
N GLY A 129 5.28 3.30 -7.96
CA GLY A 129 6.30 2.25 -7.89
C GLY A 129 6.27 1.46 -6.58
N GLU A 130 7.40 0.93 -6.19
CA GLU A 130 7.53 0.09 -5.00
C GLU A 130 7.65 0.93 -3.72
N VAL A 131 6.86 0.57 -2.73
CA VAL A 131 6.89 1.15 -1.38
C VAL A 131 7.10 0.03 -0.37
N ALA A 132 8.20 0.08 0.35
CA ALA A 132 8.50 -0.84 1.45
C ALA A 132 7.77 -0.37 2.71
N VAL A 133 7.00 -1.27 3.32
CA VAL A 133 6.10 -0.97 4.44
C VAL A 133 6.42 -1.90 5.61
N PRO A 134 6.84 -1.37 6.78
CA PRO A 134 6.98 -2.16 7.99
C PRO A 134 5.59 -2.48 8.56
N VAL A 135 5.36 -3.75 8.85
CA VAL A 135 4.10 -4.27 9.40
C VAL A 135 4.33 -4.74 10.83
N SER A 136 3.60 -4.18 11.78
CA SER A 136 3.64 -4.59 13.18
C SER A 136 2.68 -5.75 13.44
N VAL A 137 3.15 -6.80 14.09
CA VAL A 137 2.30 -7.93 14.49
C VAL A 137 1.70 -7.64 15.87
N VAL A 138 0.38 -7.71 15.95
CA VAL A 138 -0.38 -7.44 17.17
C VAL A 138 -1.07 -8.71 17.70
N ALA A 139 -1.36 -8.74 19.00
CA ALA A 139 -2.09 -9.84 19.61
C ALA A 139 -3.52 -9.95 19.02
N PRO A 140 -4.09 -11.16 18.97
CA PRO A 140 -5.49 -11.33 18.59
C PRO A 140 -6.41 -10.52 19.49
N GLY A 141 -7.36 -9.77 18.90
CA GLY A 141 -8.34 -8.97 19.65
C GLY A 141 -7.84 -7.63 20.18
N SER A 142 -6.57 -7.23 19.91
CA SER A 142 -6.05 -5.92 20.32
C SER A 142 -6.43 -4.78 19.36
N ARG A 143 -6.91 -5.12 18.15
CA ARG A 143 -7.46 -4.22 17.12
C ARG A 143 -8.60 -4.87 16.35
#